data_867c6181a1bc91e271e2e37564fb6079
#
_entry.id   867c6181a1bc91e271e2e37564fb6079
#
_cell.length_a   1.000
_cell.length_b   1.000
_cell.length_c   1.000
_cell.angle_alpha   90.00
_cell.angle_beta   90.00
_cell.angle_gamma   90.00
#
_symmetry.space_group_name_H-M   'P 1'
#
loop_
_entity.id
_entity.type
_entity.pdbx_description
1 polymer ?
#
loop_
_entity_poly.entity_id
_entity_poly.type
_entity_poly.pdbx_seq_one_letter_code
_entity_poly.pdbx_strand_id
1 'polypeptide(L)'
;MLMCTEASYLPTGYAVYSKEVLSRLHKNKNLEIAELGCYSNGTEPEVRSIPWKFYPNKPPTGGEEWNVYKSTPVNEFGEYRFNDILIDFMPDFVMDIRDWWMIEHQQRSPFRSFYNWAIMPTVDAEPQNSEWIQTYGDANAVFTYSEFGRDTLLKQYGDINFRGIAPPCASDNFRPVKDKFEHRKLFGLDENALIFGTVMRNQRRKLFPDLFKCFRKFLDQSDNAQTLLYCHTSYPDVGWSIPDLLNKYNLQNRVLFSYKCKGCGHVSSAFFSDVLSFCHNCNTFNNVIVGVNNPISEKELAAIYNLFDLYIHPLEWGQTSWMSETNEERIWIDQMIEKTIAHAQQNLGFDGSIQVTIPNEWQKIA
;
A
#
# COMPACT_ATOMS: atom_id res chain seq x y z
N MET A 1 19.26 -16.24 -9.92
CA MET A 1 17.94 -16.07 -9.28
C MET A 1 17.12 -15.08 -10.08
N LEU A 2 15.87 -15.42 -10.40
CA LEU A 2 14.89 -14.52 -11.02
C LEU A 2 13.86 -14.09 -9.98
N MET A 3 13.69 -12.78 -9.79
CA MET A 3 12.59 -12.21 -8.99
C MET A 3 11.48 -11.78 -9.94
N CYS A 4 10.27 -12.32 -9.73
CA CYS A 4 9.07 -11.88 -10.44
C CYS A 4 8.31 -10.89 -9.53
N THR A 5 8.10 -9.67 -10.00
CA THR A 5 7.53 -8.60 -9.16
C THR A 5 6.91 -7.49 -10.03
N GLU A 6 6.18 -6.59 -9.44
CA GLU A 6 5.93 -5.27 -10.04
C GLU A 6 7.28 -4.56 -10.18
N ALA A 7 7.51 -3.88 -11.30
CA ALA A 7 8.82 -3.30 -11.59
C ALA A 7 9.34 -2.49 -10.38
N SER A 8 10.53 -2.81 -9.91
CA SER A 8 11.09 -2.37 -8.62
C SER A 8 11.22 -0.86 -8.44
N TYR A 9 11.08 -0.08 -9.51
CA TYR A 9 11.05 1.39 -9.45
C TYR A 9 9.65 1.97 -9.21
N LEU A 10 8.59 1.15 -9.29
CA LEU A 10 7.21 1.62 -9.09
C LEU A 10 6.93 1.94 -7.63
N PRO A 11 6.08 2.94 -7.34
CA PRO A 11 5.71 3.31 -5.97
C PRO A 11 4.57 2.44 -5.43
N THR A 12 4.66 1.12 -5.59
CA THR A 12 3.67 0.14 -5.12
C THR A 12 4.24 -0.70 -3.98
N GLY A 13 3.38 -1.31 -3.17
CA GLY A 13 3.80 -2.08 -2.01
C GLY A 13 4.74 -3.25 -2.38
N TYR A 14 4.38 -4.03 -3.38
CA TYR A 14 5.19 -5.15 -3.84
C TYR A 14 6.51 -4.70 -4.47
N ALA A 15 6.49 -3.64 -5.29
CA ALA A 15 7.70 -3.10 -5.90
C ALA A 15 8.69 -2.57 -4.86
N VAL A 16 8.21 -1.80 -3.88
CA VAL A 16 9.05 -1.26 -2.79
C VAL A 16 9.68 -2.39 -1.98
N TYR A 17 8.88 -3.39 -1.57
CA TYR A 17 9.39 -4.54 -0.82
C TYR A 17 10.43 -5.34 -1.64
N SER A 18 10.09 -5.68 -2.89
CA SER A 18 10.99 -6.44 -3.78
C SER A 18 12.28 -5.68 -4.07
N LYS A 19 12.23 -4.36 -4.27
CA LYS A 19 13.41 -3.51 -4.42
C LYS A 19 14.36 -3.63 -3.23
N GLU A 20 13.83 -3.59 -2.02
CA GLU A 20 14.63 -3.70 -0.82
C GLU A 20 15.30 -5.08 -0.70
N VAL A 21 14.58 -6.15 -1.05
CA VAL A 21 15.13 -7.52 -1.10
C VAL A 21 16.23 -7.62 -2.17
N LEU A 22 15.93 -7.23 -3.40
CA LEU A 22 16.87 -7.27 -4.53
C LEU A 22 18.12 -6.46 -4.26
N SER A 23 18.00 -5.25 -3.68
CA SER A 23 19.13 -4.39 -3.35
C SER A 23 20.09 -5.02 -2.33
N ARG A 24 19.57 -5.85 -1.41
CA ARG A 24 20.38 -6.58 -0.44
C ARG A 24 21.03 -7.81 -1.07
N LEU A 25 20.26 -8.59 -1.84
CA LEU A 25 20.75 -9.79 -2.51
C LEU A 25 21.83 -9.47 -3.57
N HIS A 26 21.68 -8.35 -4.30
CA HIS A 26 22.63 -7.91 -5.32
C HIS A 26 24.04 -7.62 -4.74
N LYS A 27 24.15 -7.34 -3.45
CA LYS A 27 25.45 -7.19 -2.77
C LYS A 27 26.23 -8.51 -2.67
N ASN A 28 25.55 -9.64 -2.79
CA ASN A 28 26.18 -10.95 -2.77
C ASN A 28 26.72 -11.30 -4.16
N LYS A 29 28.04 -11.23 -4.32
CA LYS A 29 28.72 -11.49 -5.60
C LYS A 29 28.60 -12.93 -6.13
N ASN A 30 28.10 -13.85 -5.29
CA ASN A 30 27.86 -15.23 -5.69
C ASN A 30 26.46 -15.45 -6.27
N LEU A 31 25.63 -14.40 -6.32
CA LEU A 31 24.29 -14.44 -6.88
C LEU A 31 24.23 -13.60 -8.15
N GLU A 32 23.88 -14.23 -9.24
CA GLU A 32 23.41 -13.51 -10.44
C GLU A 32 21.91 -13.30 -10.32
N ILE A 33 21.47 -12.04 -10.45
CA ILE A 33 20.10 -11.63 -10.22
C ILE A 33 19.50 -11.05 -11.49
N ALA A 34 18.28 -11.48 -11.78
CA ALA A 34 17.41 -10.86 -12.77
C ALA A 34 16.05 -10.53 -12.15
N GLU A 35 15.39 -9.54 -12.72
CA GLU A 35 14.04 -9.12 -12.38
C GLU A 35 13.12 -9.21 -13.60
N LEU A 36 11.98 -9.86 -13.43
CA LEU A 36 10.82 -9.72 -14.32
C LEU A 36 9.95 -8.60 -13.78
N GLY A 37 10.06 -7.40 -14.37
CA GLY A 37 9.36 -6.19 -13.93
C GLY A 37 7.99 -6.04 -14.60
N CYS A 38 6.91 -6.41 -13.90
CA CYS A 38 5.55 -6.21 -14.36
C CYS A 38 5.22 -4.71 -14.52
N TYR A 39 4.36 -4.40 -15.47
CA TYR A 39 3.90 -3.05 -15.85
C TYR A 39 4.95 -2.13 -16.51
N SER A 40 6.21 -2.52 -16.56
CA SER A 40 7.29 -1.79 -17.24
C SER A 40 7.40 -2.23 -18.71
N ASN A 41 7.63 -1.26 -19.59
CA ASN A 41 8.00 -1.52 -20.99
C ASN A 41 9.52 -1.39 -21.24
N GLY A 42 10.30 -1.09 -20.21
CA GLY A 42 11.75 -1.00 -20.27
C GLY A 42 12.30 0.34 -20.78
N THR A 43 11.44 1.28 -21.18
CA THR A 43 11.86 2.60 -21.70
C THR A 43 11.84 3.68 -20.62
N GLU A 44 11.32 3.40 -19.44
CA GLU A 44 11.23 4.31 -18.33
C GLU A 44 12.63 4.71 -17.83
N PRO A 45 12.86 6.01 -17.54
CA PRO A 45 14.18 6.49 -17.13
C PRO A 45 14.75 5.76 -15.91
N GLU A 46 13.89 5.33 -14.99
CA GLU A 46 14.21 4.63 -13.74
C GLU A 46 14.86 3.27 -13.99
N VAL A 47 14.53 2.60 -15.10
CA VAL A 47 15.10 1.30 -15.48
C VAL A 47 16.62 1.38 -15.61
N ARG A 48 17.15 2.54 -16.05
CA ARG A 48 18.60 2.75 -16.20
C ARG A 48 19.37 2.73 -14.87
N SER A 49 18.67 2.92 -13.76
CA SER A 49 19.25 2.91 -12.42
C SER A 49 19.22 1.54 -11.73
N ILE A 50 18.55 0.54 -12.34
CA ILE A 50 18.47 -0.82 -11.83
C ILE A 50 19.82 -1.52 -12.05
N PRO A 51 20.51 -1.99 -10.99
CA PRO A 51 21.86 -2.52 -11.11
C PRO A 51 21.94 -4.00 -11.50
N TRP A 52 20.81 -4.70 -11.59
CA TRP A 52 20.70 -6.11 -12.00
C TRP A 52 20.06 -6.24 -13.38
N LYS A 53 20.05 -7.45 -13.95
CA LYS A 53 19.42 -7.72 -15.24
C LYS A 53 17.90 -7.50 -15.13
N PHE A 54 17.34 -6.65 -15.98
CA PHE A 54 15.93 -6.28 -15.94
C PHE A 54 15.22 -6.72 -17.22
N TYR A 55 14.12 -7.43 -17.04
CA TYR A 55 13.23 -7.87 -18.12
C TYR A 55 11.88 -7.16 -18.01
N PRO A 56 11.55 -6.26 -18.93
CA PRO A 56 10.24 -5.63 -18.94
C PRO A 56 9.16 -6.62 -19.39
N ASN A 57 8.03 -6.67 -18.67
CA ASN A 57 6.91 -7.55 -19.02
C ASN A 57 5.95 -6.93 -20.04
N LYS A 58 5.85 -5.61 -20.08
CA LYS A 58 4.86 -4.90 -20.90
C LYS A 58 5.42 -4.62 -22.30
N PRO A 59 4.77 -5.08 -23.40
CA PRO A 59 5.18 -4.72 -24.75
C PRO A 59 4.85 -3.26 -25.06
N PRO A 60 5.38 -2.72 -26.18
CA PRO A 60 4.95 -1.43 -26.71
C PRO A 60 3.44 -1.39 -26.94
N THR A 61 2.84 -0.22 -26.70
CA THR A 61 1.40 -0.03 -26.86
C THR A 61 0.99 -0.12 -28.34
N GLY A 62 -0.01 -0.92 -28.63
CA GLY A 62 -0.53 -1.16 -29.99
C GLY A 62 0.09 -2.38 -30.66
N GLY A 63 -0.59 -2.92 -31.66
CA GLY A 63 -0.16 -4.12 -32.38
C GLY A 63 -0.60 -5.44 -31.73
N GLU A 64 -0.12 -6.53 -32.30
CA GLU A 64 -0.53 -7.89 -31.95
C GLU A 64 -0.04 -8.27 -30.54
N GLU A 65 1.21 -7.99 -30.21
CA GLU A 65 1.79 -8.27 -28.88
C GLU A 65 1.02 -7.59 -27.76
N TRP A 66 0.60 -6.34 -27.98
CA TRP A 66 -0.23 -5.61 -27.03
C TRP A 66 -1.59 -6.29 -26.80
N ASN A 67 -2.20 -6.80 -27.86
CA ASN A 67 -3.49 -7.50 -27.77
C ASN A 67 -3.33 -8.82 -27.00
N VAL A 68 -2.25 -9.56 -27.22
CA VAL A 68 -1.93 -10.77 -26.43
C VAL A 68 -1.70 -10.40 -24.96
N TYR A 69 -0.89 -9.41 -24.69
CA TYR A 69 -0.61 -8.94 -23.32
C TYR A 69 -1.88 -8.53 -22.56
N LYS A 70 -2.84 -7.91 -23.25
CA LYS A 70 -4.11 -7.46 -22.66
C LYS A 70 -5.23 -8.51 -22.70
N SER A 71 -4.99 -9.68 -23.26
CA SER A 71 -6.02 -10.72 -23.38
C SER A 71 -6.44 -11.33 -22.06
N THR A 72 -5.53 -11.39 -21.08
CA THR A 72 -5.81 -11.85 -19.72
C THR A 72 -5.05 -11.00 -18.70
N PRO A 73 -5.59 -10.79 -17.48
CA PRO A 73 -4.87 -10.09 -16.41
C PRO A 73 -3.56 -10.77 -16.01
N VAL A 74 -3.47 -12.10 -16.12
CA VAL A 74 -2.29 -12.89 -15.71
C VAL A 74 -1.07 -12.54 -16.58
N ASN A 75 -1.27 -12.19 -17.84
CA ASN A 75 -0.22 -11.68 -18.70
C ASN A 75 0.42 -10.41 -18.14
N GLU A 76 -0.38 -9.52 -17.57
CA GLU A 76 0.12 -8.28 -16.94
C GLU A 76 0.92 -8.57 -15.67
N PHE A 77 0.64 -9.70 -15.01
CA PHE A 77 1.35 -10.18 -13.81
C PHE A 77 2.62 -10.97 -14.12
N GLY A 78 2.98 -11.13 -15.40
CA GLY A 78 4.25 -11.72 -15.79
C GLY A 78 4.15 -12.94 -16.72
N GLU A 79 3.00 -13.62 -16.79
CA GLU A 79 2.85 -14.83 -17.62
C GLU A 79 3.28 -14.59 -19.08
N TYR A 80 2.99 -13.38 -19.60
CA TYR A 80 3.32 -12.99 -20.98
C TYR A 80 4.79 -13.22 -21.37
N ARG A 81 5.74 -12.95 -20.45
CA ARG A 81 7.18 -13.05 -20.72
C ARG A 81 7.89 -14.14 -19.91
N PHE A 82 7.22 -14.75 -18.96
CA PHE A 82 7.85 -15.63 -17.97
C PHE A 82 8.64 -16.78 -18.61
N ASN A 83 8.03 -17.52 -19.52
CA ASN A 83 8.69 -18.68 -20.15
C ASN A 83 9.87 -18.28 -21.03
N ASP A 84 9.79 -17.16 -21.75
CA ASP A 84 10.90 -16.66 -22.59
C ASP A 84 12.09 -16.26 -21.70
N ILE A 85 11.83 -15.66 -20.54
CA ILE A 85 12.87 -15.28 -19.58
C ILE A 85 13.51 -16.51 -18.95
N LEU A 86 12.74 -17.56 -18.67
CA LEU A 86 13.29 -18.83 -18.19
C LEU A 86 14.28 -19.45 -19.20
N ILE A 87 13.99 -19.34 -20.48
CA ILE A 87 14.88 -19.83 -21.55
C ILE A 87 16.14 -18.97 -21.65
N ASP A 88 16.02 -17.64 -21.58
CA ASP A 88 17.15 -16.70 -21.72
C ASP A 88 18.06 -16.68 -20.50
N PHE A 89 17.48 -16.63 -19.31
CA PHE A 89 18.24 -16.46 -18.05
C PHE A 89 18.59 -17.77 -17.36
N MET A 90 17.82 -18.83 -17.57
CA MET A 90 18.00 -20.17 -16.96
C MET A 90 18.22 -20.10 -15.43
N PRO A 91 17.27 -19.54 -14.64
CA PRO A 91 17.45 -19.38 -13.22
C PRO A 91 17.40 -20.71 -12.48
N ASP A 92 18.33 -20.95 -11.54
CA ASP A 92 18.22 -22.07 -10.58
C ASP A 92 17.09 -21.84 -9.57
N PHE A 93 16.70 -20.56 -9.39
CA PHE A 93 15.76 -20.14 -8.36
C PHE A 93 14.86 -19.00 -8.86
N VAL A 94 13.55 -19.20 -8.75
CA VAL A 94 12.53 -18.18 -9.03
C VAL A 94 11.86 -17.78 -7.73
N MET A 95 11.72 -16.49 -7.47
CA MET A 95 11.02 -15.97 -6.30
C MET A 95 9.93 -14.98 -6.69
N ASP A 96 8.79 -15.08 -6.01
CA ASP A 96 7.68 -14.15 -6.16
C ASP A 96 7.12 -13.74 -4.80
N ILE A 97 6.78 -12.44 -4.65
CA ILE A 97 6.31 -11.83 -3.40
C ILE A 97 5.00 -11.10 -3.69
N ARG A 98 3.98 -11.81 -4.11
CA ARG A 98 2.70 -11.22 -4.52
C ARG A 98 1.54 -12.13 -4.19
N ASP A 99 0.31 -11.67 -4.48
CA ASP A 99 -0.92 -12.43 -4.28
C ASP A 99 -0.98 -13.68 -5.18
N TRP A 100 -1.73 -14.70 -4.75
CA TRP A 100 -1.86 -15.97 -5.44
C TRP A 100 -2.20 -15.83 -6.93
N TRP A 101 -3.17 -15.02 -7.28
CA TRP A 101 -3.60 -14.82 -8.69
C TRP A 101 -2.54 -14.17 -9.57
N MET A 102 -1.49 -13.62 -8.99
CA MET A 102 -0.37 -13.04 -9.71
C MET A 102 0.77 -14.04 -9.92
N ILE A 103 0.82 -15.12 -9.16
CA ILE A 103 1.94 -16.07 -9.14
C ILE A 103 1.58 -17.47 -9.66
N GLU A 104 0.29 -17.84 -9.69
CA GLU A 104 -0.19 -19.18 -10.00
C GLU A 104 0.28 -19.67 -11.38
N HIS A 105 0.44 -18.78 -12.38
CA HIS A 105 0.96 -19.13 -13.70
C HIS A 105 2.36 -19.77 -13.67
N GLN A 106 3.16 -19.48 -12.66
CA GLN A 106 4.51 -20.06 -12.51
C GLN A 106 4.43 -21.56 -12.17
N GLN A 107 3.42 -21.99 -11.41
CA GLN A 107 3.17 -23.41 -11.15
C GLN A 107 2.86 -24.17 -12.43
N ARG A 108 2.11 -23.55 -13.36
CA ARG A 108 1.69 -24.16 -14.62
C ARG A 108 2.74 -24.07 -15.74
N SER A 109 3.87 -23.42 -15.49
CA SER A 109 4.93 -23.31 -16.49
C SER A 109 5.42 -24.68 -16.94
N PRO A 110 5.62 -24.92 -18.25
CA PRO A 110 6.23 -26.15 -18.75
C PRO A 110 7.67 -26.35 -18.25
N PHE A 111 8.29 -25.29 -17.72
CA PHE A 111 9.64 -25.31 -17.16
C PHE A 111 9.66 -25.44 -15.63
N ARG A 112 8.50 -25.69 -14.98
CA ARG A 112 8.40 -25.74 -13.50
C ARG A 112 9.42 -26.65 -12.82
N SER A 113 9.78 -27.77 -13.46
CA SER A 113 10.75 -28.73 -12.94
C SER A 113 12.23 -28.29 -13.04
N PHE A 114 12.53 -27.18 -13.72
CA PHE A 114 13.90 -26.74 -13.98
C PHE A 114 14.38 -25.67 -12.99
N TYR A 115 13.54 -25.19 -12.08
CA TYR A 115 13.90 -24.19 -11.10
C TYR A 115 13.31 -24.50 -9.72
N ASN A 116 13.98 -24.06 -8.68
CA ASN A 116 13.41 -24.02 -7.35
C ASN A 116 12.52 -22.79 -7.21
N TRP A 117 11.30 -22.99 -6.76
CA TRP A 117 10.29 -21.95 -6.66
C TRP A 117 10.06 -21.54 -5.21
N ALA A 118 10.35 -20.28 -4.87
CA ALA A 118 10.01 -19.68 -3.59
C ALA A 118 8.89 -18.66 -3.77
N ILE A 119 7.95 -18.68 -2.86
CA ILE A 119 6.84 -17.75 -2.85
C ILE A 119 6.67 -17.10 -1.48
N MET A 120 6.12 -15.89 -1.50
CA MET A 120 5.70 -15.20 -0.30
C MET A 120 4.32 -14.57 -0.57
N PRO A 121 3.26 -15.38 -0.55
CA PRO A 121 1.91 -14.91 -0.82
C PRO A 121 1.38 -14.03 0.30
N THR A 122 0.46 -13.14 -0.03
CA THR A 122 -0.30 -12.40 0.98
C THR A 122 -1.32 -13.34 1.63
N VAL A 123 -1.18 -13.54 2.95
CA VAL A 123 -2.11 -14.33 3.76
C VAL A 123 -2.76 -13.37 4.76
N ASP A 124 -3.95 -12.92 4.44
CA ASP A 124 -4.69 -11.89 5.18
C ASP A 124 -6.03 -12.37 5.75
N ALA A 125 -6.39 -13.63 5.49
CA ALA A 125 -7.63 -14.25 5.95
C ALA A 125 -7.45 -15.73 6.31
N GLU A 126 -8.33 -16.27 7.15
CA GLU A 126 -8.44 -17.68 7.52
C GLU A 126 -9.91 -18.13 7.37
N PRO A 127 -10.20 -19.26 6.67
CA PRO A 127 -9.26 -20.10 5.93
C PRO A 127 -8.84 -19.49 4.60
N GLN A 128 -7.70 -19.93 4.06
CA GLN A 128 -7.32 -19.66 2.68
C GLN A 128 -8.09 -20.56 1.71
N ASN A 129 -8.28 -20.11 0.46
CA ASN A 129 -8.89 -20.91 -0.58
C ASN A 129 -8.08 -22.20 -0.82
N SER A 130 -8.76 -23.32 -1.03
CA SER A 130 -8.14 -24.63 -1.22
C SER A 130 -7.22 -24.69 -2.46
N GLU A 131 -7.56 -23.97 -3.54
CA GLU A 131 -6.73 -23.89 -4.74
C GLU A 131 -5.40 -23.15 -4.44
N TRP A 132 -5.46 -22.09 -3.62
CA TRP A 132 -4.27 -21.37 -3.21
C TRP A 132 -3.34 -22.24 -2.38
N ILE A 133 -3.91 -22.99 -1.44
CA ILE A 133 -3.16 -23.93 -0.61
C ILE A 133 -2.46 -25.00 -1.44
N GLN A 134 -3.10 -25.52 -2.49
CA GLN A 134 -2.48 -26.48 -3.42
C GLN A 134 -1.27 -25.86 -4.13
N THR A 135 -1.41 -24.63 -4.61
CA THR A 135 -0.30 -23.89 -5.23
C THR A 135 0.85 -23.66 -4.24
N TYR A 136 0.53 -23.31 -2.99
CA TYR A 136 1.56 -23.10 -1.96
C TYR A 136 2.25 -24.41 -1.57
N GLY A 137 1.53 -25.53 -1.58
CA GLY A 137 2.09 -26.88 -1.34
C GLY A 137 3.07 -27.34 -2.40
N ASP A 138 2.96 -26.83 -3.63
CA ASP A 138 3.86 -27.16 -4.75
C ASP A 138 5.14 -26.31 -4.76
N ALA A 139 5.20 -25.27 -3.95
CA ALA A 139 6.38 -24.43 -3.85
C ALA A 139 7.53 -25.11 -3.06
N ASN A 140 8.77 -24.92 -3.54
CA ASN A 140 9.95 -25.43 -2.86
C ASN A 140 10.29 -24.67 -1.57
N ALA A 141 9.78 -23.44 -1.42
CA ALA A 141 9.90 -22.64 -0.21
C ALA A 141 8.73 -21.65 -0.10
N VAL A 142 8.12 -21.57 1.06
CA VAL A 142 7.06 -20.62 1.37
C VAL A 142 7.50 -19.71 2.51
N PHE A 143 7.37 -18.43 2.30
CA PHE A 143 7.56 -17.40 3.32
C PHE A 143 6.23 -16.70 3.60
N THR A 144 6.09 -16.07 4.76
CA THR A 144 4.92 -15.24 5.09
C THR A 144 5.35 -13.89 5.65
N TYR A 145 4.45 -12.90 5.59
CA TYR A 145 4.67 -11.58 6.16
C TYR A 145 4.54 -11.55 7.69
N SER A 146 3.80 -12.51 8.27
CA SER A 146 3.42 -12.49 9.68
C SER A 146 3.32 -13.90 10.27
N GLU A 147 3.28 -13.95 11.60
CA GLU A 147 2.97 -15.19 12.33
C GLU A 147 1.57 -15.69 12.02
N PHE A 148 0.59 -14.79 11.88
CA PHE A 148 -0.76 -15.15 11.45
C PHE A 148 -0.73 -15.91 10.12
N GLY A 149 0.00 -15.42 9.12
CA GLY A 149 0.15 -16.11 7.84
C GLY A 149 0.77 -17.50 7.98
N ARG A 150 1.83 -17.64 8.77
CA ARG A 150 2.44 -18.95 9.08
C ARG A 150 1.43 -19.90 9.71
N ASP A 151 0.75 -19.46 10.75
CA ASP A 151 -0.14 -20.31 11.54
C ASP A 151 -1.37 -20.74 10.73
N THR A 152 -1.93 -19.83 9.93
CA THR A 152 -3.01 -20.11 8.98
C THR A 152 -2.61 -21.18 7.97
N LEU A 153 -1.46 -21.04 7.32
CA LEU A 153 -1.00 -22.01 6.32
C LEU A 153 -0.70 -23.37 6.94
N LEU A 154 0.05 -23.42 8.03
CA LEU A 154 0.44 -24.70 8.68
C LEU A 154 -0.77 -25.41 9.30
N LYS A 155 -1.77 -24.69 9.82
CA LYS A 155 -3.01 -25.26 10.32
C LYS A 155 -3.85 -25.90 9.21
N GLN A 156 -3.86 -25.28 8.04
CA GLN A 156 -4.68 -25.72 6.91
C GLN A 156 -4.00 -26.82 6.09
N TYR A 157 -2.67 -26.77 5.97
CA TYR A 157 -1.87 -27.77 5.25
C TYR A 157 -0.46 -27.88 5.87
N GLY A 158 -0.30 -28.87 6.76
CA GLY A 158 0.94 -29.04 7.54
C GLY A 158 2.18 -29.38 6.74
N ASP A 159 2.04 -29.86 5.49
CA ASP A 159 3.15 -30.25 4.61
C ASP A 159 3.70 -29.08 3.75
N ILE A 160 3.19 -27.84 3.95
CA ILE A 160 3.77 -26.67 3.29
C ILE A 160 5.22 -26.52 3.68
N ASN A 161 6.09 -26.36 2.68
CA ASN A 161 7.53 -26.18 2.88
C ASN A 161 7.84 -24.76 3.40
N PHE A 162 7.36 -24.47 4.61
CA PHE A 162 7.52 -23.19 5.27
C PHE A 162 8.99 -22.95 5.64
N ARG A 163 9.52 -21.75 5.32
CA ARG A 163 10.92 -21.39 5.52
C ARG A 163 11.14 -20.22 6.47
N GLY A 164 10.17 -19.36 6.65
CA GLY A 164 10.31 -18.25 7.58
C GLY A 164 9.29 -17.14 7.42
N ILE A 165 9.34 -16.23 8.37
CA ILE A 165 8.57 -14.99 8.38
C ILE A 165 9.50 -13.86 7.97
N ALA A 166 9.07 -13.06 6.98
CA ALA A 166 9.81 -11.91 6.50
C ALA A 166 8.88 -10.68 6.49
N PRO A 167 8.69 -10.02 7.65
CA PRO A 167 7.78 -8.90 7.77
C PRO A 167 8.29 -7.70 6.97
N PRO A 168 7.40 -6.92 6.35
CA PRO A 168 7.78 -5.64 5.78
C PRO A 168 8.23 -4.69 6.88
N CYS A 169 9.32 -3.97 6.62
CA CYS A 169 9.88 -3.00 7.53
C CYS A 169 9.86 -1.61 6.90
N ALA A 170 9.66 -0.59 7.73
CA ALA A 170 9.87 0.79 7.31
C ALA A 170 11.37 1.03 7.06
N SER A 171 11.67 1.83 6.05
CA SER A 171 13.05 2.26 5.80
C SER A 171 13.54 3.25 6.85
N ASP A 172 14.83 3.53 6.84
CA ASP A 172 15.47 4.51 7.73
C ASP A 172 14.96 5.96 7.54
N ASN A 173 14.22 6.24 6.47
CA ASN A 173 13.57 7.53 6.27
C ASN A 173 12.42 7.78 7.25
N PHE A 174 11.73 6.71 7.70
CA PHE A 174 10.61 6.82 8.64
C PHE A 174 11.11 6.88 10.09
N ARG A 175 11.63 8.05 10.45
CA ARG A 175 12.07 8.35 11.82
C ARG A 175 11.34 9.58 12.36
N PRO A 176 11.05 9.62 13.66
CA PRO A 176 10.48 10.82 14.27
C PRO A 176 11.40 12.02 14.06
N VAL A 177 10.81 13.17 13.72
CA VAL A 177 11.53 14.43 13.69
C VAL A 177 11.83 14.88 15.13
N LYS A 178 12.88 15.69 15.31
CA LYS A 178 13.28 16.17 16.64
C LYS A 178 12.28 17.17 17.22
N ASP A 179 11.73 18.01 16.36
CA ASP A 179 10.75 19.04 16.73
C ASP A 179 9.57 18.98 15.76
N LYS A 180 8.45 18.46 16.26
CA LYS A 180 7.22 18.30 15.51
C LYS A 180 6.53 19.64 15.24
N PHE A 181 6.63 20.58 16.17
CA PHE A 181 6.00 21.89 16.04
C PHE A 181 6.68 22.71 14.93
N GLU A 182 8.00 22.79 14.95
CA GLU A 182 8.75 23.43 13.86
C GLU A 182 8.53 22.72 12.52
N HIS A 183 8.43 21.39 12.53
CA HIS A 183 8.15 20.62 11.33
C HIS A 183 6.77 20.97 10.71
N ARG A 184 5.73 21.15 11.53
CA ARG A 184 4.39 21.57 11.08
C ARG A 184 4.41 22.97 10.45
N LYS A 185 5.18 23.90 10.98
CA LYS A 185 5.34 25.25 10.42
C LYS A 185 5.89 25.21 8.99
N LEU A 186 6.80 24.28 8.69
CA LEU A 186 7.31 24.09 7.32
C LEU A 186 6.23 23.70 6.32
N PHE A 187 5.14 23.09 6.78
CA PHE A 187 3.97 22.75 5.98
C PHE A 187 2.84 23.76 6.06
N GLY A 188 3.06 24.90 6.72
CA GLY A 188 2.06 25.94 6.91
C GLY A 188 0.92 25.54 7.86
N LEU A 189 1.15 24.58 8.75
CA LEU A 189 0.16 24.07 9.71
C LEU A 189 0.34 24.70 11.08
N ASP A 190 -0.78 24.86 11.81
CA ASP A 190 -0.76 25.28 13.19
C ASP A 190 0.00 24.24 14.04
N GLU A 191 0.96 24.71 14.83
CA GLU A 191 1.77 23.86 15.70
C GLU A 191 0.96 23.09 16.73
N ASN A 192 -0.15 23.70 17.20
CA ASN A 192 -1.04 23.15 18.22
C ASN A 192 -2.24 22.38 17.66
N ALA A 193 -2.36 22.25 16.33
CA ALA A 193 -3.44 21.48 15.75
C ALA A 193 -3.34 20.01 16.14
N LEU A 194 -4.49 19.39 16.46
CA LEU A 194 -4.60 17.94 16.57
C LEU A 194 -4.81 17.37 15.16
N ILE A 195 -3.84 16.61 14.68
CA ILE A 195 -3.86 16.09 13.31
C ILE A 195 -4.01 14.57 13.31
N PHE A 196 -5.18 14.09 12.93
CA PHE A 196 -5.39 12.70 12.57
C PHE A 196 -4.91 12.47 11.14
N GLY A 197 -4.10 11.45 10.88
CA GLY A 197 -3.54 11.19 9.57
C GLY A 197 -3.93 9.84 8.99
N THR A 198 -4.14 9.80 7.68
CA THR A 198 -4.27 8.55 6.93
C THR A 198 -3.44 8.60 5.65
N VAL A 199 -2.79 7.48 5.34
CA VAL A 199 -1.99 7.28 4.13
C VAL A 199 -2.52 6.04 3.44
N MET A 200 -3.36 6.23 2.43
CA MET A 200 -3.96 5.12 1.70
C MET A 200 -4.44 5.57 0.32
N ARG A 201 -4.35 4.69 -0.66
CA ARG A 201 -4.90 4.95 -1.99
C ARG A 201 -6.44 5.01 -1.92
N ASN A 202 -7.07 5.89 -2.68
CA ASN A 202 -8.53 5.96 -2.77
C ASN A 202 -9.09 4.78 -3.57
N GLN A 203 -9.40 3.72 -2.85
CA GLN A 203 -10.04 2.49 -3.35
C GLN A 203 -11.29 2.20 -2.52
N ARG A 204 -12.25 1.45 -3.07
CA ARG A 204 -13.53 1.15 -2.39
C ARG A 204 -13.33 0.55 -1.00
N ARG A 205 -12.45 -0.46 -0.87
CA ARG A 205 -12.11 -1.13 0.39
C ARG A 205 -11.42 -0.26 1.44
N LYS A 206 -11.07 0.97 1.13
CA LYS A 206 -10.42 1.91 2.06
C LYS A 206 -11.41 2.84 2.79
N LEU A 207 -12.69 2.61 2.66
CA LEU A 207 -13.79 3.09 3.49
C LEU A 207 -13.71 4.60 3.85
N PHE A 208 -13.38 5.45 2.88
CA PHE A 208 -13.40 6.90 3.08
C PHE A 208 -14.73 7.46 3.59
N PRO A 209 -15.92 6.92 3.18
CA PRO A 209 -17.19 7.37 3.74
C PRO A 209 -17.28 7.18 5.25
N ASP A 210 -16.80 6.03 5.76
CA ASP A 210 -16.84 5.73 7.19
C ASP A 210 -15.83 6.56 7.95
N LEU A 211 -14.62 6.73 7.41
CA LEU A 211 -13.62 7.64 7.97
C LEU A 211 -14.17 9.06 8.15
N PHE A 212 -14.79 9.62 7.11
CA PHE A 212 -15.31 10.99 7.16
C PHE A 212 -16.53 11.11 8.08
N LYS A 213 -17.42 10.11 8.09
CA LYS A 213 -18.55 10.02 9.02
C LYS A 213 -18.09 10.02 10.47
N CYS A 214 -17.10 9.16 10.80
CA CYS A 214 -16.57 9.06 12.16
C CYS A 214 -15.80 10.31 12.56
N PHE A 215 -15.03 10.90 11.65
CA PHE A 215 -14.34 12.16 11.91
C PHE A 215 -15.34 13.31 12.15
N ARG A 216 -16.45 13.38 11.40
CA ARG A 216 -17.53 14.35 11.65
C ARG A 216 -18.14 14.17 13.05
N LYS A 217 -18.47 12.91 13.40
CA LYS A 217 -19.00 12.57 14.73
C LYS A 217 -18.03 12.98 15.85
N PHE A 218 -16.74 12.76 15.66
CA PHE A 218 -15.71 13.22 16.60
C PHE A 218 -15.72 14.74 16.76
N LEU A 219 -15.75 15.49 15.64
CA LEU A 219 -15.79 16.97 15.69
C LEU A 219 -17.05 17.50 16.38
N ASP A 220 -18.20 16.80 16.25
CA ASP A 220 -19.45 17.18 16.90
C ASP A 220 -19.43 16.95 18.42
N GLN A 221 -18.54 16.08 18.89
CA GLN A 221 -18.36 15.72 20.30
C GLN A 221 -17.15 16.39 20.95
N SER A 222 -16.31 17.04 20.16
CA SER A 222 -15.05 17.64 20.60
C SER A 222 -15.13 19.16 20.57
N ASP A 223 -14.75 19.82 21.66
CA ASP A 223 -14.63 21.27 21.70
C ASP A 223 -13.36 21.82 21.03
N ASN A 224 -12.49 20.93 20.49
CA ASN A 224 -11.24 21.35 19.87
C ASN A 224 -11.44 21.87 18.45
N ALA A 225 -11.47 23.21 18.34
CA ALA A 225 -11.63 23.90 17.05
C ALA A 225 -10.46 23.69 16.08
N GLN A 226 -9.28 23.22 16.54
CA GLN A 226 -8.06 23.07 15.76
C GLN A 226 -7.82 21.61 15.32
N THR A 227 -8.82 20.74 15.42
CA THR A 227 -8.70 19.34 14.97
C THR A 227 -8.83 19.25 13.46
N LEU A 228 -7.89 18.56 12.83
CA LEU A 228 -7.81 18.34 11.39
C LEU A 228 -7.66 16.84 11.08
N LEU A 229 -8.22 16.41 9.97
CA LEU A 229 -7.90 15.12 9.34
C LEU A 229 -6.96 15.38 8.15
N TYR A 230 -5.87 14.64 8.06
CA TYR A 230 -4.94 14.71 6.95
C TYR A 230 -5.04 13.44 6.11
N CYS A 231 -5.40 13.57 4.85
CA CYS A 231 -5.51 12.45 3.89
C CYS A 231 -4.38 12.52 2.85
N HIS A 232 -3.37 11.65 2.99
CA HIS A 232 -2.46 11.39 1.90
C HIS A 232 -3.07 10.33 1.00
N THR A 233 -3.70 10.75 -0.09
CA THR A 233 -4.48 9.88 -0.97
C THR A 233 -4.49 10.40 -2.40
N SER A 234 -4.79 9.53 -3.36
CA SER A 234 -4.95 9.88 -4.77
C SER A 234 -6.39 10.34 -5.08
N TYR A 235 -6.51 11.38 -5.90
CA TYR A 235 -7.79 11.80 -6.48
C TYR A 235 -7.56 12.53 -7.82
N PRO A 236 -8.35 12.23 -8.89
CA PRO A 236 -9.33 11.12 -8.98
C PRO A 236 -8.66 9.74 -8.95
N ASP A 237 -9.39 8.72 -8.46
CA ASP A 237 -8.96 7.33 -8.45
C ASP A 237 -10.22 6.43 -8.56
N VAL A 238 -10.03 5.09 -8.50
CA VAL A 238 -11.09 4.08 -8.68
C VAL A 238 -12.06 3.97 -7.48
N GLY A 239 -11.84 4.72 -6.41
CA GLY A 239 -12.60 4.65 -5.17
C GLY A 239 -13.80 5.59 -5.10
N TRP A 240 -13.76 6.49 -4.13
CA TRP A 240 -14.85 7.36 -3.71
C TRP A 240 -14.69 8.78 -4.26
N SER A 241 -15.81 9.47 -4.49
CA SER A 241 -15.80 10.90 -4.77
C SER A 241 -15.47 11.67 -3.49
N ILE A 242 -14.23 12.10 -3.35
CA ILE A 242 -13.78 12.88 -2.18
C ILE A 242 -14.57 14.18 -2.02
N PRO A 243 -14.79 14.99 -3.08
CA PRO A 243 -15.57 16.23 -2.93
C PRO A 243 -16.99 15.99 -2.43
N ASP A 244 -17.67 14.92 -2.92
CA ASP A 244 -19.05 14.62 -2.48
C ASP A 244 -19.07 14.21 -1.00
N LEU A 245 -18.06 13.46 -0.54
CA LEU A 245 -17.95 13.08 0.87
C LEU A 245 -17.64 14.28 1.76
N LEU A 246 -16.75 15.19 1.33
CA LEU A 246 -16.47 16.42 2.05
C LEU A 246 -17.73 17.28 2.20
N ASN A 247 -18.51 17.41 1.12
CA ASN A 247 -19.79 18.13 1.13
C ASN A 247 -20.82 17.44 2.03
N LYS A 248 -20.97 16.11 1.89
CA LYS A 248 -21.94 15.33 2.67
C LYS A 248 -21.74 15.46 4.18
N TYR A 249 -20.48 15.53 4.63
CA TYR A 249 -20.14 15.58 6.06
C TYR A 249 -19.71 16.98 6.53
N ASN A 250 -19.79 18.02 5.72
CA ASN A 250 -19.36 19.40 6.03
C ASN A 250 -17.91 19.46 6.53
N LEU A 251 -16.99 18.88 5.77
CA LEU A 251 -15.58 18.71 6.14
C LEU A 251 -14.60 19.51 5.26
N GLN A 252 -15.05 20.41 4.39
CA GLN A 252 -14.22 21.11 3.41
C GLN A 252 -13.02 21.84 4.02
N ASN A 253 -13.21 22.43 5.21
CA ASN A 253 -12.18 23.17 5.95
C ASN A 253 -11.64 22.37 7.16
N ARG A 254 -11.75 21.06 7.14
CA ARG A 254 -11.34 20.16 8.23
C ARG A 254 -10.47 19.01 7.75
N VAL A 255 -10.37 18.82 6.42
CA VAL A 255 -9.58 17.73 5.82
C VAL A 255 -8.52 18.30 4.91
N LEU A 256 -7.27 18.05 5.27
CA LEU A 256 -6.08 18.42 4.50
C LEU A 256 -5.69 17.29 3.54
N PHE A 257 -5.06 17.67 2.45
CA PHE A 257 -4.53 16.74 1.43
C PHE A 257 -3.09 17.12 1.09
N SER A 258 -2.34 16.13 0.62
CA SER A 258 -1.00 16.33 0.09
C SER A 258 -1.07 16.79 -1.36
N TYR A 259 -0.33 17.84 -1.67
CA TYR A 259 -0.15 18.35 -3.03
C TYR A 259 1.33 18.33 -3.41
N LYS A 260 1.61 18.17 -4.69
CA LYS A 260 2.95 18.31 -5.25
C LYS A 260 2.90 19.19 -6.50
N CYS A 261 3.75 20.19 -6.53
CA CYS A 261 3.87 21.09 -7.67
C CYS A 261 4.56 20.39 -8.85
N LYS A 262 3.90 20.33 -10.00
CA LYS A 262 4.48 19.79 -11.24
C LYS A 262 5.64 20.63 -11.79
N GLY A 263 5.73 21.90 -11.41
CA GLY A 263 6.79 22.80 -11.88
C GLY A 263 8.08 22.66 -11.08
N CYS A 264 8.00 22.70 -9.73
CA CYS A 264 9.20 22.71 -8.88
C CYS A 264 9.35 21.50 -7.96
N GLY A 265 8.39 20.56 -7.98
CA GLY A 265 8.42 19.36 -7.14
C GLY A 265 8.09 19.60 -5.65
N HIS A 266 7.81 20.85 -5.23
CA HIS A 266 7.52 21.17 -3.83
C HIS A 266 6.26 20.44 -3.34
N VAL A 267 6.35 19.80 -2.16
CA VAL A 267 5.23 19.13 -1.50
C VAL A 267 4.65 20.06 -0.45
N SER A 268 3.33 20.19 -0.44
CA SER A 268 2.59 21.06 0.47
C SER A 268 1.31 20.41 0.95
N SER A 269 0.72 21.00 1.99
CA SER A 269 -0.56 20.59 2.56
C SER A 269 -1.61 21.68 2.34
N ALA A 270 -2.80 21.31 1.88
CA ALA A 270 -3.89 22.25 1.69
C ALA A 270 -5.24 21.55 1.83
N PHE A 271 -6.31 22.33 2.04
CA PHE A 271 -7.67 21.84 1.90
C PHE A 271 -7.93 21.40 0.46
N PHE A 272 -8.96 20.57 0.27
CA PHE A 272 -9.24 19.99 -1.04
C PHE A 272 -9.47 21.05 -2.11
N SER A 273 -8.82 20.85 -3.26
CA SER A 273 -9.08 21.57 -4.50
C SER A 273 -8.97 20.58 -5.66
N ASP A 274 -9.98 20.53 -6.50
CA ASP A 274 -10.05 19.69 -7.71
C ASP A 274 -9.43 20.37 -8.94
N VAL A 275 -8.97 21.59 -8.78
CA VAL A 275 -8.29 22.37 -9.81
C VAL A 275 -6.82 22.59 -9.44
N LEU A 276 -6.02 23.01 -10.42
CA LEU A 276 -4.64 23.43 -10.16
C LEU A 276 -4.63 24.53 -9.10
N SER A 277 -3.95 24.30 -8.00
CA SER A 277 -3.79 25.28 -6.94
C SER A 277 -2.45 26.02 -7.06
N PHE A 278 -2.35 27.15 -6.36
CA PHE A 278 -1.17 27.99 -6.38
C PHE A 278 -0.03 27.34 -5.57
N CYS A 279 1.14 27.28 -6.16
CA CYS A 279 2.37 26.85 -5.48
C CYS A 279 3.13 28.08 -4.99
N HIS A 280 3.19 28.27 -3.68
CA HIS A 280 3.91 29.40 -3.06
C HIS A 280 5.43 29.31 -3.20
N ASN A 281 5.99 28.11 -3.49
CA ASN A 281 7.42 27.94 -3.65
C ASN A 281 7.96 28.48 -5.00
N CYS A 282 7.22 28.31 -6.08
CA CYS A 282 7.62 28.79 -7.42
C CYS A 282 6.66 29.79 -8.04
N ASN A 283 5.66 30.23 -7.29
CA ASN A 283 4.65 31.23 -7.70
C ASN A 283 3.90 30.87 -8.99
N THR A 284 3.51 29.60 -9.15
CA THR A 284 2.76 29.11 -10.32
C THR A 284 1.51 28.32 -9.91
N PHE A 285 0.52 28.24 -10.84
CA PHE A 285 -0.67 27.39 -10.66
C PHE A 285 -0.42 25.98 -11.19
N ASN A 286 0.54 25.24 -10.59
CA ASN A 286 0.92 23.90 -10.98
C ASN A 286 0.86 22.89 -9.84
N ASN A 287 0.24 23.24 -8.72
CA ASN A 287 0.12 22.38 -7.56
C ASN A 287 -1.07 21.45 -7.75
N VAL A 288 -0.85 20.14 -7.71
CA VAL A 288 -1.86 19.09 -7.89
C VAL A 288 -1.83 18.10 -6.74
N ILE A 289 -2.96 17.50 -6.46
CA ILE A 289 -3.05 16.43 -5.46
C ILE A 289 -2.09 15.29 -5.83
N VAL A 290 -1.46 14.69 -4.83
CA VAL A 290 -0.56 13.55 -5.05
C VAL A 290 -1.35 12.32 -5.55
N GLY A 291 -0.66 11.43 -6.26
CA GLY A 291 -1.29 10.24 -6.79
C GLY A 291 -0.29 9.39 -7.59
N VAL A 292 -0.77 8.32 -8.22
CA VAL A 292 0.08 7.39 -8.98
C VAL A 292 0.89 8.12 -10.08
N ASN A 293 0.27 9.11 -10.73
CA ASN A 293 0.92 9.89 -11.81
C ASN A 293 1.70 11.12 -11.30
N ASN A 294 1.64 11.40 -10.00
CA ASN A 294 2.36 12.52 -9.36
C ASN A 294 2.82 12.09 -7.97
N PRO A 295 3.63 11.03 -7.87
CA PRO A 295 4.05 10.47 -6.58
C PRO A 295 5.02 11.39 -5.86
N ILE A 296 5.08 11.24 -4.55
CA ILE A 296 6.13 11.81 -3.72
C ILE A 296 7.20 10.76 -3.40
N SER A 297 8.37 11.20 -3.03
CA SER A 297 9.44 10.33 -2.57
C SER A 297 9.13 9.76 -1.18
N GLU A 298 9.78 8.67 -0.82
CA GLU A 298 9.65 8.06 0.50
C GLU A 298 10.04 9.03 1.63
N LYS A 299 11.06 9.86 1.41
CA LYS A 299 11.48 10.90 2.35
C LYS A 299 10.40 11.97 2.57
N GLU A 300 9.74 12.38 1.49
CA GLU A 300 8.63 13.33 1.56
C GLU A 300 7.42 12.68 2.26
N LEU A 301 7.17 11.39 2.01
CA LEU A 301 6.11 10.65 2.70
C LEU A 301 6.39 10.53 4.20
N ALA A 302 7.64 10.23 4.59
CA ALA A 302 8.06 10.20 5.98
C ALA A 302 7.86 11.58 6.67
N ALA A 303 8.12 12.67 5.95
CA ALA A 303 7.84 14.02 6.45
C ALA A 303 6.34 14.24 6.70
N ILE A 304 5.45 13.71 5.84
CA ILE A 304 4.00 13.78 6.04
C ILE A 304 3.57 12.98 7.27
N TYR A 305 4.08 11.76 7.47
CA TYR A 305 3.78 10.97 8.68
C TYR A 305 4.14 11.71 9.97
N ASN A 306 5.19 12.49 9.94
CA ASN A 306 5.63 13.30 11.10
C ASN A 306 4.71 14.50 11.42
N LEU A 307 3.72 14.80 10.60
CA LEU A 307 2.70 15.81 10.90
C LEU A 307 1.62 15.27 11.84
N PHE A 308 1.39 13.96 11.88
CA PHE A 308 0.26 13.32 12.54
C PHE A 308 0.49 13.15 14.04
N ASP A 309 -0.57 13.34 14.81
CA ASP A 309 -0.63 12.95 16.24
C ASP A 309 -1.13 11.52 16.37
N LEU A 310 -2.06 11.13 15.48
CA LEU A 310 -2.63 9.81 15.42
C LEU A 310 -2.77 9.36 13.98
N TYR A 311 -2.46 8.08 13.71
CA TYR A 311 -2.68 7.46 12.41
C TYR A 311 -3.96 6.63 12.42
N ILE A 312 -4.83 6.84 11.44
CA ILE A 312 -6.08 6.10 11.26
C ILE A 312 -6.08 5.44 9.89
N HIS A 313 -6.34 4.14 9.85
CA HIS A 313 -6.40 3.37 8.61
C HIS A 313 -7.64 2.48 8.56
N PRO A 314 -8.80 3.00 8.17
CA PRO A 314 -9.97 2.17 7.99
C PRO A 314 -9.75 1.24 6.80
N LEU A 315 -10.01 -0.03 7.01
CA LEU A 315 -9.85 -1.06 6.01
C LEU A 315 -10.93 -2.12 6.24
N GLU A 316 -11.60 -2.51 5.18
CA GLU A 316 -12.46 -3.68 5.20
C GLU A 316 -11.60 -4.94 5.34
N TRP A 317 -11.85 -5.72 6.38
CA TRP A 317 -11.13 -6.97 6.66
C TRP A 317 -11.80 -8.15 5.94
N GLY A 318 -11.02 -9.12 5.53
CA GLY A 318 -11.53 -10.39 4.99
C GLY A 318 -12.04 -10.29 3.57
N GLN A 319 -11.46 -9.43 2.78
CA GLN A 319 -11.85 -9.29 1.40
C GLN A 319 -11.59 -10.51 0.55
N THR A 320 -12.61 -11.29 0.42
CA THR A 320 -13.00 -11.76 -0.90
C THR A 320 -13.87 -10.65 -1.50
N SER A 321 -13.43 -10.01 -2.52
CA SER A 321 -13.88 -8.73 -3.11
C SER A 321 -15.34 -8.66 -3.61
N TRP A 322 -16.21 -9.55 -3.21
CA TRP A 322 -17.53 -9.79 -3.83
C TRP A 322 -18.66 -10.02 -2.83
N MET A 323 -18.44 -9.89 -1.52
CA MET A 323 -19.51 -10.07 -0.55
C MET A 323 -20.13 -8.75 -0.12
N SER A 324 -21.43 -8.74 -0.12
CA SER A 324 -22.29 -7.62 0.26
C SER A 324 -21.93 -7.05 1.63
N GLU A 325 -21.86 -5.72 1.71
CA GLU A 325 -21.78 -4.98 2.97
C GLU A 325 -22.85 -5.46 3.96
N THR A 326 -22.48 -6.23 4.95
CA THR A 326 -23.38 -6.56 6.04
C THR A 326 -23.41 -5.40 7.02
N ASN A 327 -24.58 -5.15 7.65
CA ASN A 327 -24.71 -4.12 8.68
C ASN A 327 -23.76 -4.35 9.86
N GLU A 328 -23.37 -5.59 10.14
CA GLU A 328 -22.46 -5.97 11.24
C GLU A 328 -21.02 -5.53 10.99
N GLU A 329 -20.53 -5.64 9.76
CA GLU A 329 -19.17 -5.17 9.38
C GLU A 329 -19.05 -3.64 9.47
N ARG A 330 -20.09 -2.91 9.08
CA ARG A 330 -20.14 -1.46 9.24
C ARG A 330 -20.13 -1.03 10.71
N ILE A 331 -20.85 -1.71 11.57
CA ILE A 331 -20.88 -1.45 13.01
C ILE A 331 -19.48 -1.68 13.60
N TRP A 332 -18.79 -2.71 13.16
CA TRP A 332 -17.44 -3.03 13.63
C TRP A 332 -16.41 -1.97 13.24
N ILE A 333 -16.44 -1.48 11.99
CA ILE A 333 -15.52 -0.43 11.50
C ILE A 333 -15.78 0.88 12.22
N ASP A 334 -17.04 1.28 12.36
CA ASP A 334 -17.42 2.47 13.12
C ASP A 334 -16.86 2.38 14.57
N GLN A 335 -16.97 1.23 15.21
CA GLN A 335 -16.45 0.98 16.55
C GLN A 335 -14.91 1.02 16.60
N MET A 336 -14.21 0.51 15.60
CA MET A 336 -12.74 0.54 15.55
C MET A 336 -12.23 1.97 15.40
N ILE A 337 -12.83 2.78 14.54
CA ILE A 337 -12.46 4.18 14.36
C ILE A 337 -12.78 4.97 15.64
N GLU A 338 -13.94 4.76 16.25
CA GLU A 338 -14.33 5.37 17.52
C GLU A 338 -13.33 5.04 18.65
N LYS A 339 -12.89 3.76 18.73
CA LYS A 339 -11.89 3.34 19.73
C LYS A 339 -10.53 3.98 19.51
N THR A 340 -10.09 4.07 18.27
CA THR A 340 -8.81 4.69 17.92
C THR A 340 -8.83 6.17 18.29
N ILE A 341 -9.94 6.85 18.04
CA ILE A 341 -10.16 8.25 18.43
C ILE A 341 -10.23 8.40 19.96
N ALA A 342 -10.96 7.52 20.66
CA ALA A 342 -11.05 7.53 22.11
C ALA A 342 -9.70 7.29 22.81
N HIS A 343 -8.88 6.38 22.28
CA HIS A 343 -7.52 6.13 22.76
C HIS A 343 -6.63 7.36 22.63
N ALA A 344 -6.75 8.08 21.52
CA ALA A 344 -6.03 9.35 21.32
C ALA A 344 -6.45 10.42 22.32
N GLN A 345 -7.75 10.52 22.62
CA GLN A 345 -8.26 11.45 23.61
C GLN A 345 -7.69 11.16 25.00
N GLN A 346 -7.65 9.91 25.42
CA GLN A 346 -7.11 9.51 26.73
C GLN A 346 -5.61 9.76 26.86
N ASN A 347 -4.83 9.50 25.83
CA ASN A 347 -3.37 9.58 25.90
C ASN A 347 -2.80 10.97 25.57
N LEU A 348 -3.56 11.82 24.90
CA LEU A 348 -3.14 13.16 24.50
C LEU A 348 -3.74 14.27 25.37
N GLY A 349 -4.38 13.91 26.52
CA GLY A 349 -4.89 14.88 27.49
C GLY A 349 -6.19 15.58 27.09
N PHE A 350 -6.97 14.96 26.21
CA PHE A 350 -8.29 15.46 25.83
C PHE A 350 -9.34 15.15 26.90
N ASP A 351 -9.92 16.17 27.48
CA ASP A 351 -10.99 16.08 28.50
C ASP A 351 -12.38 16.04 27.81
N GLY A 352 -12.65 14.99 27.06
CA GLY A 352 -13.93 14.72 26.43
C GLY A 352 -14.35 13.27 26.65
N SER A 353 -15.34 13.05 27.53
CA SER A 353 -15.83 11.71 27.87
C SER A 353 -16.56 11.05 26.70
N ILE A 354 -15.89 10.13 26.00
CA ILE A 354 -16.53 9.12 25.15
C ILE A 354 -16.47 7.79 25.87
N GLN A 355 -17.62 7.26 26.30
CA GLN A 355 -17.72 5.90 26.79
C GLN A 355 -17.79 4.96 25.59
N VAL A 356 -16.71 4.19 25.36
CA VAL A 356 -16.67 3.11 24.39
C VAL A 356 -16.62 1.78 25.14
N THR A 357 -17.61 0.95 24.96
CA THR A 357 -17.64 -0.40 25.52
C THR A 357 -16.90 -1.35 24.61
N ILE A 358 -15.77 -1.88 25.07
CA ILE A 358 -14.98 -2.87 24.30
C ILE A 358 -15.59 -4.26 24.49
N PRO A 359 -15.98 -4.98 23.43
CA PRO A 359 -16.37 -6.38 23.57
C PRO A 359 -15.22 -7.24 24.08
N ASN A 360 -15.49 -8.15 25.02
CA ASN A 360 -14.51 -8.99 25.72
C ASN A 360 -13.67 -9.90 24.81
N GLU A 361 -14.09 -10.11 23.58
CA GLU A 361 -13.39 -10.93 22.58
C GLU A 361 -12.09 -10.30 22.07
N TRP A 362 -11.97 -8.99 22.18
CA TRP A 362 -10.79 -8.21 21.73
C TRP A 362 -9.66 -8.13 22.74
N GLN A 363 -9.92 -8.40 24.02
CA GLN A 363 -8.89 -8.45 25.07
C GLN A 363 -7.97 -9.67 24.96
N LYS A 364 -8.28 -10.62 24.05
CA LYS A 364 -7.48 -11.84 23.81
C LYS A 364 -6.52 -11.74 22.63
N ILE A 365 -6.51 -10.61 21.90
CA ILE A 365 -5.70 -10.40 20.67
C ILE A 365 -4.64 -9.29 20.87
N ALA A 366 -4.60 -8.66 22.03
CA ALA A 366 -3.58 -7.67 22.38
C ALA A 366 -2.38 -8.31 23.09
#